data_50f6fe9fe824ae358c7a58267e6056a4
#
_entry.id   50f6fe9fe824ae358c7a58267e6056a4
#
_cell.length_a   1.000
_cell.length_b   1.000
_cell.length_c   1.000
_cell.angle_alpha   90.00
_cell.angle_beta   90.00
_cell.angle_gamma   90.00
#
_symmetry.space_group_name_H-M   'P 1'
#
loop_
_entity.id
_entity.type
_entity.pdbx_description
1 polymer ?
#
loop_
_entity_poly.entity_id
_entity_poly.type
_entity_poly.pdbx_seq_one_letter_code
_entity_poly.pdbx_strand_id
1 'polypeptide(L)'
;MRHAEAVEGSDVLKDEWRFLTKDGRLAAKNTSSLIARYGPKPRLIISSPLTRAVQTAEIIAEKACRKNVVAASGFLLPGSDISDLVEYIKSCKDSKRVMLVGHEPQLGTLVATLLGCPDGTVYLKKGACVTLKLDPDKSDRSAIFLWCLHPGKKRTTSLKKAFPQR
;
A
#
# COMPACT_ATOMS: atom_id res chain seq x y z
N MET A 1 -0.02 -0.69 -0.43
CA MET A 1 0.97 -0.07 -1.34
C MET A 1 1.78 0.96 -0.59
N ARG A 2 3.11 0.95 -0.69
CA ARG A 2 3.94 2.06 -0.22
C ARG A 2 3.84 3.23 -1.20
N HIS A 3 3.79 4.47 -0.69
CA HIS A 3 3.84 5.66 -1.55
C HIS A 3 5.00 5.61 -2.56
N ALA A 4 4.85 6.25 -3.70
CA ALA A 4 5.89 6.36 -4.72
C ALA A 4 7.01 7.33 -4.29
N GLU A 5 8.04 7.46 -5.10
CA GLU A 5 9.17 8.32 -4.77
C GLU A 5 8.75 9.77 -4.60
N ALA A 6 9.24 10.41 -3.53
CA ALA A 6 8.98 11.79 -3.20
C ALA A 6 10.30 12.56 -3.07
N VAL A 7 10.22 13.86 -3.26
CA VAL A 7 11.35 14.77 -3.00
C VAL A 7 11.84 14.62 -1.56
N GLU A 8 13.09 14.91 -1.30
CA GLU A 8 13.61 14.91 0.05
C GLU A 8 13.12 16.14 0.81
N GLY A 9 13.01 16.00 2.13
CA GLY A 9 12.71 17.13 3.01
C GLY A 9 13.89 18.08 3.11
N SER A 10 13.61 19.31 3.55
CA SER A 10 14.61 20.34 3.82
C SER A 10 14.09 21.23 4.96
N ASP A 11 14.89 22.20 5.38
CA ASP A 11 14.49 23.17 6.42
C ASP A 11 13.22 23.96 6.06
N VAL A 12 12.97 24.14 4.75
CA VAL A 12 11.78 24.85 4.24
C VAL A 12 10.65 23.92 3.79
N LEU A 13 10.96 22.65 3.48
CA LEU A 13 9.96 21.65 3.07
C LEU A 13 9.80 20.59 4.15
N LYS A 14 8.81 20.78 5.01
CA LYS A 14 8.46 19.82 6.06
C LYS A 14 8.11 18.46 5.51
N ASP A 15 8.29 17.38 6.29
CA ASP A 15 8.06 16.00 5.86
C ASP A 15 6.62 15.78 5.35
N GLU A 16 5.63 16.39 5.98
CA GLU A 16 4.22 16.27 5.57
C GLU A 16 3.93 16.80 4.17
N TRP A 17 4.70 17.79 3.71
CA TRP A 17 4.52 18.46 2.41
C TRP A 17 5.37 17.88 1.28
N ARG A 18 6.20 16.89 1.55
CA ARG A 18 7.03 16.23 0.53
C ARG A 18 6.14 15.61 -0.55
N PHE A 19 6.21 16.12 -1.75
CA PHE A 19 5.44 15.70 -2.90
C PHE A 19 6.19 14.68 -3.77
N LEU A 20 5.48 13.99 -4.66
CA LEU A 20 6.08 13.01 -5.56
C LEU A 20 7.02 13.68 -6.57
N THR A 21 8.17 13.06 -6.83
CA THR A 21 9.04 13.39 -7.94
C THR A 21 8.35 13.08 -9.27
N LYS A 22 8.92 13.57 -10.39
CA LYS A 22 8.44 13.21 -11.75
C LYS A 22 8.48 11.68 -11.95
N ASP A 23 9.58 11.04 -11.53
CA ASP A 23 9.75 9.58 -11.63
C ASP A 23 8.79 8.84 -10.69
N GLY A 24 8.56 9.35 -9.48
CA GLY A 24 7.55 8.84 -8.57
C GLY A 24 6.14 8.86 -9.16
N ARG A 25 5.74 9.96 -9.80
CA ARG A 25 4.46 10.07 -10.51
C ARG A 25 4.35 9.08 -11.67
N LEU A 26 5.41 8.94 -12.47
CA LEU A 26 5.45 7.98 -13.57
C LEU A 26 5.36 6.54 -13.05
N ALA A 27 6.11 6.19 -12.01
CA ALA A 27 6.07 4.88 -11.38
C ALA A 27 4.66 4.57 -10.83
N ALA A 28 3.99 5.54 -10.17
CA ALA A 28 2.63 5.39 -9.69
C ALA A 28 1.63 5.16 -10.85
N LYS A 29 1.73 5.90 -11.95
CA LYS A 29 0.90 5.73 -13.17
C LYS A 29 1.08 4.34 -13.79
N ASN A 30 2.33 3.86 -13.88
CA ASN A 30 2.64 2.53 -14.39
C ASN A 30 2.05 1.44 -13.47
N THR A 31 2.23 1.56 -12.16
CA THR A 31 1.65 0.64 -11.17
C THR A 31 0.12 0.65 -11.25
N SER A 32 -0.51 1.83 -11.38
CA SER A 32 -1.97 1.96 -11.57
C SER A 32 -2.47 1.17 -12.78
N SER A 33 -1.77 1.30 -13.92
CA SER A 33 -2.10 0.56 -15.14
C SER A 33 -2.01 -0.96 -14.95
N LEU A 34 -1.00 -1.44 -14.21
CA LEU A 34 -0.84 -2.86 -13.91
C LEU A 34 -1.92 -3.37 -12.93
N ILE A 35 -2.30 -2.59 -11.91
CA ILE A 35 -3.41 -2.92 -11.01
C ILE A 35 -4.72 -2.98 -11.80
N ALA A 36 -4.97 -2.02 -12.69
CA ALA A 36 -6.15 -2.01 -13.54
C ALA A 36 -6.22 -3.25 -14.45
N ARG A 37 -5.07 -3.76 -14.90
CA ARG A 37 -4.95 -4.94 -15.77
C ARG A 37 -5.08 -6.24 -15.00
N TYR A 38 -4.40 -6.37 -13.85
CA TYR A 38 -4.33 -7.64 -13.13
C TYR A 38 -5.42 -7.80 -12.06
N GLY A 39 -6.06 -6.68 -11.63
CA GLY A 39 -7.05 -6.72 -10.56
C GLY A 39 -6.59 -7.41 -9.28
N PRO A 40 -7.47 -7.52 -8.29
CA PRO A 40 -8.79 -6.90 -8.19
C PRO A 40 -8.70 -5.38 -8.02
N LYS A 41 -9.51 -4.65 -8.75
CA LYS A 41 -9.55 -3.18 -8.64
C LYS A 41 -10.15 -2.78 -7.28
N PRO A 42 -9.51 -1.88 -6.51
CA PRO A 42 -10.06 -1.42 -5.24
C PRO A 42 -11.40 -0.70 -5.44
N ARG A 43 -12.23 -0.73 -4.42
CA ARG A 43 -13.46 0.07 -4.32
C ARG A 43 -13.28 1.29 -3.43
N LEU A 44 -12.35 1.19 -2.49
CA LEU A 44 -11.95 2.24 -1.56
C LEU A 44 -10.43 2.25 -1.48
N ILE A 45 -9.85 3.44 -1.54
CA ILE A 45 -8.43 3.64 -1.26
C ILE A 45 -8.34 4.47 0.02
N ILE A 46 -7.60 3.97 1.00
CA ILE A 46 -7.32 4.67 2.25
C ILE A 46 -5.85 5.06 2.23
N SER A 47 -5.58 6.33 2.40
CA SER A 47 -4.23 6.90 2.34
C SER A 47 -3.81 7.49 3.68
N SER A 48 -2.52 7.41 3.99
CA SER A 48 -1.92 8.34 4.94
C SER A 48 -2.20 9.79 4.48
N PRO A 49 -2.42 10.74 5.42
CA PRO A 49 -2.65 12.14 5.07
C PRO A 49 -1.41 12.86 4.53
N LEU A 50 -0.21 12.24 4.58
CA LEU A 50 1.00 12.86 4.05
C LEU A 50 0.94 13.02 2.54
N THR A 51 1.32 14.19 2.02
CA THR A 51 1.17 14.60 0.61
C THR A 51 1.61 13.52 -0.39
N ARG A 52 2.78 12.89 -0.19
CA ARG A 52 3.30 11.82 -1.07
C ARG A 52 2.39 10.59 -1.14
N ALA A 53 1.72 10.27 -0.04
CA ALA A 53 0.79 9.13 0.00
C ALA A 53 -0.54 9.48 -0.69
N VAL A 54 -1.08 10.67 -0.40
CA VAL A 54 -2.31 11.18 -1.03
C VAL A 54 -2.13 11.24 -2.55
N GLN A 55 -1.06 11.87 -3.05
CA GLN A 55 -0.79 11.96 -4.49
C GLN A 55 -0.62 10.57 -5.14
N THR A 56 -0.01 9.62 -4.43
CA THR A 56 0.07 8.23 -4.92
C THR A 56 -1.32 7.62 -5.02
N ALA A 57 -2.15 7.78 -3.99
CA ALA A 57 -3.50 7.24 -3.92
C ALA A 57 -4.41 7.81 -5.03
N GLU A 58 -4.36 9.12 -5.27
CA GLU A 58 -5.11 9.79 -6.34
C GLU A 58 -4.73 9.28 -7.73
N ILE A 59 -3.41 9.14 -8.02
CA ILE A 59 -2.94 8.58 -9.29
C ILE A 59 -3.43 7.13 -9.49
N ILE A 60 -3.48 6.33 -8.41
CA ILE A 60 -4.01 4.98 -8.47
C ILE A 60 -5.53 5.02 -8.69
N ALA A 61 -6.24 5.91 -8.01
CA ALA A 61 -7.70 6.03 -8.08
C ALA A 61 -8.18 6.32 -9.49
N GLU A 62 -7.48 7.21 -10.21
CA GLU A 62 -7.84 7.62 -11.57
C GLU A 62 -8.06 6.45 -12.54
N LYS A 63 -7.22 5.42 -12.48
CA LYS A 63 -7.28 4.27 -13.39
C LYS A 63 -7.79 2.97 -12.76
N ALA A 64 -7.47 2.76 -11.50
CA ALA A 64 -7.66 1.46 -10.87
C ALA A 64 -8.80 1.41 -9.85
N CYS A 65 -9.33 2.54 -9.38
CA CYS A 65 -10.46 2.56 -8.45
C CYS A 65 -11.78 2.84 -9.16
N ARG A 66 -12.75 1.91 -9.03
CA ARG A 66 -14.04 2.05 -9.74
C ARG A 66 -14.89 3.24 -9.30
N LYS A 67 -14.73 3.69 -8.06
CA LYS A 67 -15.51 4.80 -7.47
C LYS A 67 -14.68 6.08 -7.31
N ASN A 68 -13.39 6.05 -7.60
CA ASN A 68 -12.44 7.15 -7.37
C ASN A 68 -12.49 7.71 -5.94
N VAL A 69 -12.84 6.88 -4.96
CA VAL A 69 -12.92 7.29 -3.57
C VAL A 69 -11.56 7.10 -2.91
N VAL A 70 -10.99 8.20 -2.45
CA VAL A 70 -9.78 8.22 -1.62
C VAL A 70 -10.16 8.86 -0.29
N ALA A 71 -9.92 8.13 0.81
CA ALA A 71 -10.10 8.62 2.17
C ALA A 71 -8.74 8.76 2.85
N ALA A 72 -8.52 9.81 3.63
CA ALA A 72 -7.34 9.96 4.46
C ALA A 72 -7.59 9.36 5.85
N SER A 73 -6.56 8.70 6.41
CA SER A 73 -6.64 8.11 7.75
C SER A 73 -5.32 8.26 8.50
N GLY A 74 -5.40 8.74 9.73
CA GLY A 74 -4.26 8.84 10.65
C GLY A 74 -3.65 7.50 11.02
N PHE A 75 -4.39 6.39 10.93
CA PHE A 75 -3.87 5.04 11.18
C PHE A 75 -2.77 4.61 10.20
N LEU A 76 -2.59 5.35 9.08
CA LEU A 76 -1.55 5.11 8.09
C LEU A 76 -0.36 6.10 8.22
N LEU A 77 -0.33 6.95 9.24
CA LEU A 77 0.83 7.78 9.54
C LEU A 77 2.02 6.91 9.98
N PRO A 78 3.26 7.33 9.67
CA PRO A 78 4.44 6.67 10.22
C PRO A 78 4.38 6.60 11.75
N GLY A 79 4.63 5.42 12.32
CA GLY A 79 4.61 5.20 13.77
C GLY A 79 3.24 4.90 14.38
N SER A 80 2.16 4.89 13.61
CA SER A 80 0.85 4.43 14.11
C SER A 80 0.86 2.93 14.40
N ASP A 81 0.07 2.53 15.40
CA ASP A 81 -0.02 1.13 15.83
C ASP A 81 -0.63 0.23 14.74
N ILE A 82 -0.06 -0.98 14.61
CA ILE A 82 -0.53 -1.97 13.63
C ILE A 82 -1.87 -2.57 14.06
N SER A 83 -2.10 -2.74 15.36
CA SER A 83 -3.35 -3.31 15.88
C SER A 83 -4.54 -2.41 15.55
N ASP A 84 -4.38 -1.11 15.74
CA ASP A 84 -5.40 -0.10 15.39
C ASP A 84 -5.68 -0.11 13.89
N LEU A 85 -4.63 -0.23 13.07
CA LEU A 85 -4.78 -0.31 11.61
C LEU A 85 -5.51 -1.59 11.19
N VAL A 86 -5.22 -2.73 11.81
CA VAL A 86 -5.92 -4.00 11.55
C VAL A 86 -7.39 -3.90 11.92
N GLU A 87 -7.72 -3.33 13.09
CA GLU A 87 -9.11 -3.12 13.50
C GLU A 87 -9.85 -2.16 12.56
N TYR A 88 -9.18 -1.09 12.14
CA TYR A 88 -9.74 -0.16 11.16
C TYR A 88 -10.03 -0.85 9.82
N ILE A 89 -9.14 -1.71 9.34
CA ILE A 89 -9.39 -2.49 8.11
C ILE A 89 -10.60 -3.41 8.28
N LYS A 90 -10.72 -4.07 9.44
CA LYS A 90 -11.87 -4.93 9.76
C LYS A 90 -13.20 -4.15 9.79
N SER A 91 -13.18 -2.89 10.21
CA SER A 91 -14.37 -2.04 10.22
C SER A 91 -14.86 -1.66 8.81
N CYS A 92 -13.99 -1.72 7.80
CA CYS A 92 -14.32 -1.40 6.40
C CYS A 92 -15.13 -2.52 5.70
N LYS A 93 -16.03 -3.22 6.40
CA LYS A 93 -16.78 -4.42 5.92
C LYS A 93 -17.59 -4.19 4.63
N ASP A 94 -18.11 -2.99 4.43
CA ASP A 94 -18.89 -2.65 3.22
C ASP A 94 -18.04 -2.58 1.95
N SER A 95 -16.72 -2.48 2.09
CA SER A 95 -15.78 -2.39 0.99
C SER A 95 -15.01 -3.70 0.82
N LYS A 96 -15.56 -4.63 0.02
CA LYS A 96 -14.94 -5.95 -0.27
C LYS A 96 -13.49 -5.88 -0.83
N ARG A 97 -13.02 -4.69 -1.23
CA ARG A 97 -11.69 -4.46 -1.79
C ARG A 97 -11.18 -3.10 -1.39
N VAL A 98 -10.33 -3.08 -0.38
CA VAL A 98 -9.70 -1.88 0.17
C VAL A 98 -8.23 -1.86 -0.25
N MET A 99 -7.74 -0.70 -0.62
CA MET A 99 -6.32 -0.46 -0.85
C MET A 99 -5.82 0.51 0.21
N LEU A 100 -4.70 0.18 0.81
CA LEU A 100 -3.99 1.05 1.75
C LEU A 100 -2.78 1.67 1.04
N VAL A 101 -2.59 2.98 1.22
CA VAL A 101 -1.40 3.71 0.75
C VAL A 101 -0.73 4.38 1.94
N GLY A 102 0.48 3.95 2.25
CA GLY A 102 1.20 4.39 3.47
C GLY A 102 2.70 4.26 3.34
N HIS A 103 3.34 3.96 4.45
CA HIS A 103 4.79 4.08 4.65
C HIS A 103 5.40 2.78 5.16
N GLU A 104 6.73 2.67 5.04
CA GLU A 104 7.54 1.71 5.76
C GLU A 104 8.04 2.34 7.09
N PRO A 105 8.26 1.50 8.10
CA PRO A 105 8.15 0.03 8.14
C PRO A 105 6.72 -0.50 8.32
N GLN A 106 5.74 0.34 8.65
CA GLN A 106 4.38 -0.02 9.05
C GLN A 106 3.70 -0.99 8.05
N LEU A 107 3.74 -0.70 6.74
CA LEU A 107 3.11 -1.58 5.75
C LEU A 107 3.81 -2.94 5.61
N GLY A 108 5.12 -2.98 5.75
CA GLY A 108 5.87 -4.23 5.78
C GLY A 108 5.47 -5.09 6.97
N THR A 109 5.42 -4.49 8.17
CA THR A 109 4.95 -5.15 9.40
C THR A 109 3.51 -5.65 9.25
N LEU A 110 2.59 -4.81 8.74
CA LEU A 110 1.21 -5.23 8.50
C LEU A 110 1.13 -6.47 7.58
N VAL A 111 1.85 -6.47 6.47
CA VAL A 111 1.86 -7.60 5.52
C VAL A 111 2.46 -8.85 6.18
N ALA A 112 3.54 -8.71 6.93
CA ALA A 112 4.16 -9.83 7.65
C ALA A 112 3.19 -10.42 8.68
N THR A 113 2.55 -9.57 9.49
CA THR A 113 1.55 -9.99 10.49
C THR A 113 0.39 -10.76 9.83
N LEU A 114 -0.20 -10.20 8.78
CA LEU A 114 -1.33 -10.84 8.08
C LEU A 114 -0.96 -12.17 7.41
N LEU A 115 0.29 -12.32 6.96
CA LEU A 115 0.78 -13.56 6.34
C LEU A 115 1.36 -14.55 7.35
N GLY A 116 1.43 -14.22 8.63
CA GLY A 116 2.09 -15.04 9.67
C GLY A 116 3.61 -15.18 9.44
N CYS A 117 4.23 -14.20 8.79
CA CYS A 117 5.67 -14.15 8.58
C CYS A 117 6.37 -13.48 9.77
N PRO A 118 7.65 -13.82 10.06
CA PRO A 118 8.43 -13.10 11.08
C PRO A 118 8.54 -11.60 10.76
N ASP A 119 8.63 -10.77 11.79
CA ASP A 119 8.84 -9.34 11.63
C ASP A 119 10.12 -9.04 10.84
N GLY A 120 10.08 -7.95 10.05
CA GLY A 120 11.21 -7.53 9.22
C GLY A 120 11.45 -8.36 7.96
N THR A 121 10.67 -9.44 7.71
CA THR A 121 10.82 -10.26 6.49
C THR A 121 10.19 -9.64 5.25
N VAL A 122 9.26 -8.70 5.44
CA VAL A 122 8.58 -8.00 4.35
C VAL A 122 9.01 -6.55 4.31
N TYR A 123 9.49 -6.12 3.15
CA TYR A 123 9.84 -4.72 2.90
C TYR A 123 9.32 -4.29 1.53
N LEU A 124 8.49 -3.26 1.50
CA LEU A 124 7.95 -2.69 0.28
C LEU A 124 8.83 -1.56 -0.22
N LYS A 125 9.38 -1.69 -1.42
CA LYS A 125 10.04 -0.57 -2.11
C LYS A 125 9.04 0.56 -2.39
N LYS A 126 9.50 1.81 -2.49
CA LYS A 126 8.66 2.96 -2.89
C LYS A 126 7.88 2.61 -4.16
N GLY A 127 6.57 2.82 -4.15
CA GLY A 127 5.67 2.47 -5.27
C GLY A 127 5.33 0.98 -5.41
N ALA A 128 5.82 0.08 -4.54
CA ALA A 128 5.44 -1.33 -4.56
C ALA A 128 4.02 -1.55 -4.03
N CYS A 129 3.32 -2.51 -4.64
CA CYS A 129 1.97 -2.90 -4.26
C CYS A 129 1.92 -4.40 -4.00
N VAL A 130 1.35 -4.79 -2.87
CA VAL A 130 1.06 -6.18 -2.49
C VAL A 130 -0.43 -6.38 -2.45
N THR A 131 -0.89 -7.50 -2.96
CA THR A 131 -2.30 -7.88 -2.89
C THR A 131 -2.44 -9.16 -2.07
N LEU A 132 -3.31 -9.05 -1.07
CA LEU A 132 -3.67 -10.14 -0.16
C LEU A 132 -5.17 -10.43 -0.28
N LYS A 133 -5.53 -11.68 -0.06
CA LYS A 133 -6.91 -12.10 0.19
C LYS A 133 -7.05 -12.39 1.67
N LEU A 134 -7.87 -11.61 2.37
CA LEU A 134 -8.21 -11.85 3.77
C LEU A 134 -9.36 -12.84 3.85
N ASP A 135 -9.34 -13.69 4.87
CA ASP A 135 -10.47 -14.52 5.27
C ASP A 135 -11.17 -13.79 6.43
N PRO A 136 -12.40 -13.27 6.23
CA PRO A 136 -13.08 -12.49 7.24
C PRO A 136 -13.45 -13.31 8.51
N ASP A 137 -13.52 -14.64 8.38
CA ASP A 137 -13.95 -15.54 9.44
C ASP A 137 -12.78 -16.10 10.27
N LYS A 138 -11.54 -15.75 9.89
CA LYS A 138 -10.34 -16.21 10.57
C LYS A 138 -9.63 -15.09 11.33
N SER A 139 -8.78 -15.50 12.27
CA SER A 139 -7.93 -14.59 13.05
C SER A 139 -6.96 -13.77 12.20
N ASP A 140 -6.28 -12.80 12.79
CA ASP A 140 -5.40 -11.80 12.17
C ASP A 140 -4.23 -12.33 11.32
N ARG A 141 -3.99 -13.65 11.32
CA ARG A 141 -2.88 -14.30 10.59
C ARG A 141 -3.35 -15.21 9.46
N SER A 142 -4.38 -14.83 8.73
CA SER A 142 -5.01 -15.70 7.74
C SER A 142 -5.11 -15.10 6.34
N ALA A 143 -4.21 -14.21 5.98
CA ALA A 143 -4.17 -13.69 4.63
C ALA A 143 -3.47 -14.67 3.67
N ILE A 144 -3.97 -14.71 2.44
CA ILE A 144 -3.33 -15.41 1.33
C ILE A 144 -2.64 -14.38 0.44
N PHE A 145 -1.33 -14.58 0.20
CA PHE A 145 -0.59 -13.77 -0.77
C PHE A 145 -1.06 -14.08 -2.18
N LEU A 146 -1.52 -13.06 -2.91
CA LEU A 146 -1.93 -13.22 -4.30
C LEU A 146 -0.81 -12.81 -5.27
N TRP A 147 -0.28 -11.60 -5.11
CA TRP A 147 0.82 -11.10 -5.95
C TRP A 147 1.44 -9.82 -5.37
N CYS A 148 2.62 -9.51 -5.88
CA CYS A 148 3.34 -8.27 -5.65
C CYS A 148 3.75 -7.63 -6.97
N LEU A 149 3.66 -6.30 -7.02
CA LEU A 149 4.22 -5.44 -8.06
C LEU A 149 5.32 -4.58 -7.47
N HIS A 150 6.51 -4.69 -8.01
CA HIS A 150 7.59 -3.74 -7.78
C HIS A 150 7.71 -2.80 -8.99
N PRO A 151 7.98 -1.49 -8.80
CA PRO A 151 8.22 -0.58 -9.92
C PRO A 151 9.26 -1.12 -10.89
N GLY A 152 8.96 -1.04 -12.18
CA GLY A 152 9.85 -1.54 -13.25
C GLY A 152 9.99 -3.05 -13.36
N LYS A 153 9.27 -3.84 -12.56
CA LYS A 153 9.32 -5.31 -12.60
C LYS A 153 7.99 -5.94 -13.00
N LYS A 154 8.06 -7.17 -13.52
CA LYS A 154 6.87 -7.99 -13.78
C LYS A 154 6.20 -8.38 -12.45
N ARG A 155 4.89 -8.61 -12.50
CA ARG A 155 4.11 -9.15 -11.38
C ARG A 155 4.68 -10.49 -10.93
N THR A 156 4.87 -10.67 -9.63
CA THR A 156 5.23 -11.97 -9.03
C THR A 156 4.11 -12.51 -8.16
N THR A 157 3.84 -13.80 -8.27
CA THR A 157 2.87 -14.56 -7.46
C THR A 157 3.54 -15.45 -6.43
N SER A 158 4.86 -15.44 -6.35
CA SER A 158 5.63 -16.17 -5.34
C SER A 158 6.04 -15.24 -4.22
N LEU A 159 5.65 -15.55 -2.98
CA LEU A 159 6.04 -14.80 -1.79
C LEU A 159 7.58 -14.73 -1.63
N LYS A 160 8.26 -15.86 -1.80
CA LYS A 160 9.75 -15.94 -1.73
C LYS A 160 10.44 -15.06 -2.77
N LYS A 161 9.86 -14.94 -3.98
CA LYS A 161 10.40 -14.06 -5.03
C LYS A 161 10.05 -12.59 -4.79
N ALA A 162 8.91 -12.31 -4.17
CA ALA A 162 8.50 -10.96 -3.79
C ALA A 162 9.39 -10.40 -2.67
N PHE A 163 9.69 -11.23 -1.68
CA PHE A 163 10.45 -10.88 -0.48
C PHE A 163 11.53 -11.95 -0.23
N PRO A 164 12.65 -11.91 -0.97
CA PRO A 164 13.76 -12.84 -0.74
C PRO A 164 14.32 -12.58 0.66
N GLN A 165 14.42 -13.64 1.44
CA GLN A 165 15.09 -13.61 2.75
C GLN A 165 16.56 -13.17 2.52
N ARG A 166 17.01 -12.19 3.28
CA ARG A 166 18.42 -11.76 3.29
C ARG A 166 19.25 -12.65 4.18
#